data_386d85bc32ba7a9a83b0f4732cb7cb3a
#
_entry.id   386d85bc32ba7a9a83b0f4732cb7cb3a
#
_cell.length_a   1.000
_cell.length_b   1.000
_cell.length_c   1.000
_cell.angle_alpha   90.00
_cell.angle_beta   90.00
_cell.angle_gamma   90.00
#
_symmetry.space_group_name_H-M   'P 1'
#
loop_
_entity.id
_entity.type
_entity.pdbx_description
1 polymer ?
#
loop_
_entity_poly.entity_id
_entity_poly.type
_entity_poly.pdbx_seq_one_letter_code
_entity_poly.pdbx_strand_id
1 'polypeptide(L)'
;VYGKSGTGKSTFLFNEIKEKISGDKKIYIITPEQFSFTAERELINAVGTGAALNAEVLTFNRMAYRVMNEVGGATKTALSPCGKAMLIYNILLNEKSNLNFLGKSDENIELISTQITEFKKHGVSLENLDEMIESSKDKYLKSKMNDMKIVFSKFEETIQNKYIDENDVLTILANQLLETNIFENTLIYIDEFVGFTKQEYDIIKILLNMASQVTINVCTDSLEESNSPDTDIFY
;
A
#
# COMPACT_ATOMS: atom_id res chain seq x y z
N VAL A 1 -0.01 16.45 12.88
CA VAL A 1 0.33 16.43 14.34
C VAL A 1 1.56 15.57 14.51
N TYR A 2 2.56 16.05 15.24
CA TYR A 2 3.79 15.29 15.46
C TYR A 2 4.22 15.32 16.92
N GLY A 3 5.02 14.35 17.33
CA GLY A 3 5.57 14.22 18.68
C GLY A 3 6.07 12.81 18.98
N LYS A 4 6.80 12.63 20.06
CA LYS A 4 7.28 11.32 20.51
C LYS A 4 6.15 10.35 20.83
N SER A 5 6.45 9.06 20.92
CA SER A 5 5.51 8.06 21.40
C SER A 5 5.00 8.46 22.81
N GLY A 6 3.71 8.24 23.06
CA GLY A 6 3.08 8.55 24.37
C GLY A 6 2.78 10.03 24.63
N THR A 7 2.98 10.96 23.69
CA THR A 7 2.70 12.40 23.89
C THR A 7 1.22 12.78 23.72
N GLY A 8 0.32 11.82 23.52
CA GLY A 8 -1.11 12.07 23.42
C GLY A 8 -1.60 12.46 22.03
N LYS A 9 -0.87 12.15 20.97
CA LYS A 9 -1.29 12.45 19.57
C LYS A 9 -2.63 11.80 19.22
N SER A 10 -2.80 10.52 19.51
CA SER A 10 -4.06 9.80 19.24
C SER A 10 -5.19 10.35 20.11
N THR A 11 -4.93 10.72 21.38
CA THR A 11 -5.91 11.38 22.23
C THR A 11 -6.37 12.72 21.66
N PHE A 12 -5.42 13.52 21.13
CA PHE A 12 -5.74 14.78 20.45
C PHE A 12 -6.65 14.53 19.25
N LEU A 13 -6.29 13.53 18.43
CA LEU A 13 -7.07 13.16 17.24
C LEU A 13 -8.51 12.77 17.61
N PHE A 14 -8.71 11.88 18.58
CA PHE A 14 -10.05 11.46 18.99
C PHE A 14 -10.87 12.59 19.66
N ASN A 15 -10.23 13.53 20.34
CA ASN A 15 -10.89 14.73 20.85
C ASN A 15 -11.37 15.64 19.71
N GLU A 16 -10.53 15.86 18.68
CA GLU A 16 -10.90 16.62 17.48
C GLU A 16 -12.06 15.95 16.72
N ILE A 17 -12.03 14.62 16.58
CA ILE A 17 -13.15 13.86 16.00
C ILE A 17 -14.42 14.05 16.81
N LYS A 18 -14.36 13.98 18.13
CA LYS A 18 -15.53 14.19 19.02
C LYS A 18 -16.16 15.55 18.84
N GLU A 19 -15.36 16.59 18.61
CA GLU A 19 -15.88 17.94 18.35
C GLU A 19 -16.57 18.04 16.98
N LYS A 20 -16.03 17.33 15.97
CA LYS A 20 -16.49 17.42 14.57
C LYS A 20 -17.56 16.39 14.19
N ILE A 21 -17.78 15.35 14.99
CA ILE A 21 -18.66 14.21 14.66
C ILE A 21 -20.14 14.61 14.45
N SER A 22 -20.58 15.70 15.06
CA SER A 22 -21.95 16.22 14.90
C SER A 22 -22.14 17.07 13.64
N GLY A 23 -21.08 17.31 12.89
CA GLY A 23 -21.14 18.03 11.62
C GLY A 23 -21.72 17.18 10.49
N ASP A 24 -21.80 17.77 9.32
CA ASP A 24 -22.35 17.18 8.10
C ASP A 24 -21.30 16.37 7.31
N LYS A 25 -20.02 16.46 7.69
CA LYS A 25 -18.92 15.77 7.01
C LYS A 25 -18.67 14.40 7.60
N LYS A 26 -18.55 13.43 6.71
CA LYS A 26 -18.15 12.07 7.09
C LYS A 26 -16.68 12.05 7.49
N ILE A 27 -16.38 11.25 8.51
CA ILE A 27 -15.03 11.13 9.09
C ILE A 27 -14.48 9.75 8.80
N TYR A 28 -13.25 9.70 8.31
CA TYR A 28 -12.51 8.45 8.11
C TYR A 28 -11.22 8.46 8.92
N ILE A 29 -10.98 7.36 9.64
CA ILE A 29 -9.75 7.14 10.39
C ILE A 29 -9.00 6.01 9.69
N ILE A 30 -7.81 6.30 9.17
CA ILE A 30 -6.98 5.32 8.47
C ILE A 30 -5.89 4.86 9.43
N THR A 31 -5.83 3.55 9.67
CA THR A 31 -4.85 2.92 10.55
C THR A 31 -4.27 1.65 9.92
N PRO A 32 -3.08 1.19 10.36
CA PRO A 32 -2.60 -0.14 10.01
C PRO A 32 -3.56 -1.24 10.48
N GLU A 33 -3.58 -2.37 9.80
CA GLU A 33 -4.49 -3.49 10.07
C GLU A 33 -4.47 -3.93 11.54
N GLN A 34 -3.29 -4.00 12.12
CA GLN A 34 -3.08 -4.42 13.52
C GLN A 34 -3.69 -3.47 14.55
N PHE A 35 -3.91 -2.21 14.22
CA PHE A 35 -4.49 -1.21 15.12
C PHE A 35 -5.96 -0.90 14.85
N SER A 36 -6.57 -1.46 13.80
CA SER A 36 -7.95 -1.16 13.38
C SER A 36 -8.96 -1.40 14.49
N PHE A 37 -8.88 -2.54 15.18
CA PHE A 37 -9.77 -2.86 16.29
C PHE A 37 -9.63 -1.89 17.49
N THR A 38 -8.37 -1.49 17.80
CA THR A 38 -8.11 -0.53 18.88
C THR A 38 -8.68 0.83 18.51
N ALA A 39 -8.50 1.30 17.29
CA ALA A 39 -9.03 2.57 16.80
C ALA A 39 -10.57 2.57 16.79
N GLU A 40 -11.23 1.47 16.37
CA GLU A 40 -12.69 1.33 16.44
C GLU A 40 -13.20 1.45 17.87
N ARG A 41 -12.55 0.78 18.84
CA ARG A 41 -12.89 0.85 20.24
C ARG A 41 -12.71 2.26 20.82
N GLU A 42 -11.60 2.92 20.48
CA GLU A 42 -11.30 4.29 20.92
C GLU A 42 -12.29 5.30 20.34
N LEU A 43 -12.65 5.14 19.07
CA LEU A 43 -13.68 5.94 18.42
C LEU A 43 -15.02 5.82 19.17
N ILE A 44 -15.50 4.59 19.46
CA ILE A 44 -16.75 4.37 20.19
C ILE A 44 -16.68 4.97 21.59
N ASN A 45 -15.55 4.85 22.28
CA ASN A 45 -15.34 5.44 23.61
C ASN A 45 -15.38 6.97 23.58
N ALA A 46 -14.85 7.58 22.53
CA ALA A 46 -14.78 9.04 22.41
C ALA A 46 -16.12 9.66 22.04
N VAL A 47 -16.86 9.06 21.10
CA VAL A 47 -18.06 9.68 20.49
C VAL A 47 -19.38 8.98 20.87
N GLY A 48 -19.33 7.78 21.44
CA GLY A 48 -20.51 6.94 21.73
C GLY A 48 -21.02 6.20 20.48
N THR A 49 -21.82 5.15 20.71
CA THR A 49 -22.27 4.23 19.64
C THR A 49 -23.17 4.90 18.59
N GLY A 50 -23.99 5.87 18.99
CA GLY A 50 -24.90 6.56 18.06
C GLY A 50 -24.18 7.52 17.10
N ALA A 51 -23.16 8.21 17.57
CA ALA A 51 -22.37 9.15 16.76
C ALA A 51 -21.37 8.44 15.83
N ALA A 52 -21.00 7.21 16.16
CA ALA A 52 -20.07 6.41 15.36
C ALA A 52 -20.57 6.10 13.92
N LEU A 53 -21.86 6.34 13.62
CA LEU A 53 -22.41 6.22 12.27
C LEU A 53 -21.81 7.23 11.27
N ASN A 54 -21.33 8.38 11.76
CA ASN A 54 -20.70 9.42 10.92
C ASN A 54 -19.18 9.28 10.81
N ALA A 55 -18.57 8.32 11.51
CA ALA A 55 -17.16 8.04 11.45
C ALA A 55 -16.90 6.56 11.20
N GLU A 56 -15.87 6.25 10.44
CA GLU A 56 -15.51 4.89 10.07
C GLU A 56 -13.98 4.70 10.14
N VAL A 57 -13.56 3.58 10.73
CA VAL A 57 -12.15 3.17 10.73
C VAL A 57 -11.89 2.28 9.53
N LEU A 58 -10.91 2.65 8.75
CA LEU A 58 -10.47 1.94 7.56
C LEU A 58 -8.98 1.59 7.66
N THR A 59 -8.60 0.50 7.03
CA THR A 59 -7.22 0.28 6.58
C THR A 59 -7.14 0.65 5.10
N PHE A 60 -5.95 0.82 4.54
CA PHE A 60 -5.83 1.07 3.10
C PHE A 60 -6.48 -0.03 2.27
N ASN A 61 -6.38 -1.29 2.69
CA ASN A 61 -7.04 -2.41 2.01
C ASN A 61 -8.57 -2.33 2.12
N ARG A 62 -9.12 -2.04 3.31
CA ARG A 62 -10.57 -1.85 3.47
C ARG A 62 -11.08 -0.68 2.63
N MET A 63 -10.31 0.41 2.55
CA MET A 63 -10.61 1.55 1.67
C MET A 63 -10.65 1.11 0.19
N ALA A 64 -9.68 0.33 -0.24
CA ALA A 64 -9.62 -0.17 -1.62
C ALA A 64 -10.86 -1.01 -1.96
N TYR A 65 -11.21 -1.98 -1.13
CA TYR A 65 -12.40 -2.81 -1.35
C TYR A 65 -13.70 -2.00 -1.32
N ARG A 66 -13.78 -0.99 -0.46
CA ARG A 66 -14.91 -0.07 -0.44
C ARG A 66 -15.04 0.68 -1.76
N VAL A 67 -13.98 1.32 -2.22
CA VAL A 67 -13.98 2.06 -3.51
C VAL A 67 -14.31 1.13 -4.67
N MET A 68 -13.71 -0.06 -4.74
CA MET A 68 -14.02 -1.07 -5.76
C MET A 68 -15.49 -1.50 -5.75
N ASN A 69 -16.12 -1.57 -4.59
CA ASN A 69 -17.54 -1.92 -4.49
C ASN A 69 -18.46 -0.78 -4.93
N GLU A 70 -18.08 0.48 -4.71
CA GLU A 70 -18.87 1.66 -5.09
C GLU A 70 -18.71 2.03 -6.56
N VAL A 71 -17.49 1.92 -7.10
CA VAL A 71 -17.16 2.36 -8.48
C VAL A 71 -17.19 1.20 -9.48
N GLY A 72 -17.11 -0.03 -8.98
CA GLY A 72 -16.93 -1.21 -9.79
C GLY A 72 -15.45 -1.57 -9.94
N GLY A 73 -15.16 -2.79 -10.40
CA GLY A 73 -13.79 -3.27 -10.60
C GLY A 73 -13.42 -4.52 -9.80
N ALA A 74 -14.29 -4.95 -8.88
CA ALA A 74 -14.13 -6.21 -8.13
C ALA A 74 -14.45 -7.49 -8.94
N THR A 75 -14.35 -7.43 -10.28
CA THR A 75 -14.76 -8.55 -11.14
C THR A 75 -13.69 -9.63 -11.30
N LYS A 76 -12.43 -9.32 -10.98
CA LYS A 76 -11.33 -10.27 -11.10
C LYS A 76 -11.18 -11.13 -9.84
N THR A 77 -10.71 -12.36 -10.02
CA THR A 77 -10.47 -13.28 -8.90
C THR A 77 -9.19 -12.89 -8.14
N ALA A 78 -9.25 -12.82 -6.82
CA ALA A 78 -8.07 -12.61 -6.00
C ALA A 78 -7.09 -13.78 -6.16
N LEU A 79 -5.82 -13.47 -6.41
CA LEU A 79 -4.75 -14.46 -6.55
C LEU A 79 -4.30 -14.90 -5.15
N SER A 80 -4.52 -16.16 -4.82
CA SER A 80 -4.01 -16.71 -3.55
C SER A 80 -2.49 -16.86 -3.56
N PRO A 81 -1.81 -16.89 -2.39
CA PRO A 81 -0.36 -17.14 -2.32
C PRO A 81 0.06 -18.43 -3.02
N CYS A 82 -0.73 -19.50 -2.88
CA CYS A 82 -0.49 -20.76 -3.59
C CYS A 82 -0.64 -20.59 -5.11
N GLY A 83 -1.68 -19.88 -5.57
CA GLY A 83 -1.87 -19.56 -6.98
C GLY A 83 -0.72 -18.75 -7.55
N LYS A 84 -0.21 -17.77 -6.80
CA LYS A 84 0.98 -16.99 -7.16
C LYS A 84 2.21 -17.88 -7.32
N ALA A 85 2.47 -18.75 -6.36
CA ALA A 85 3.58 -19.70 -6.44
C ALA A 85 3.47 -20.64 -7.66
N MET A 86 2.27 -21.16 -7.95
CA MET A 86 2.02 -22.00 -9.12
C MET A 86 2.24 -21.26 -10.45
N LEU A 87 1.81 -19.99 -10.54
CA LEU A 87 2.06 -19.17 -11.73
C LEU A 87 3.56 -18.95 -11.93
N ILE A 88 4.28 -18.58 -10.87
CA ILE A 88 5.75 -18.40 -10.94
C ILE A 88 6.43 -19.70 -11.37
N TYR A 89 6.04 -20.84 -10.80
CA TYR A 89 6.57 -22.14 -11.20
C TYR A 89 6.36 -22.42 -12.70
N ASN A 90 5.15 -22.20 -13.20
CA ASN A 90 4.84 -22.39 -14.63
C ASN A 90 5.66 -21.43 -15.53
N ILE A 91 5.85 -20.18 -15.10
CA ILE A 91 6.68 -19.22 -15.84
C ILE A 91 8.13 -19.72 -15.90
N LEU A 92 8.69 -20.16 -14.78
CA LEU A 92 10.05 -20.69 -14.74
C LEU A 92 10.24 -21.92 -15.65
N LEU A 93 9.24 -22.79 -15.72
CA LEU A 93 9.27 -23.95 -16.63
C LEU A 93 9.24 -23.53 -18.10
N ASN A 94 8.36 -22.61 -18.45
CA ASN A 94 8.16 -22.17 -19.83
C ASN A 94 9.34 -21.32 -20.35
N GLU A 95 9.91 -20.48 -19.48
CA GLU A 95 11.02 -19.57 -19.83
C GLU A 95 12.40 -20.18 -19.55
N LYS A 96 12.49 -21.45 -19.17
CA LYS A 96 13.74 -22.10 -18.74
C LYS A 96 14.92 -21.89 -19.70
N SER A 97 14.68 -21.85 -21.00
CA SER A 97 15.72 -21.61 -22.01
C SER A 97 16.21 -20.16 -22.05
N ASN A 98 15.41 -19.23 -21.57
CA ASN A 98 15.69 -17.78 -21.57
C ASN A 98 16.30 -17.30 -20.25
N LEU A 99 16.30 -18.17 -19.21
CA LEU A 99 16.80 -17.86 -17.89
C LEU A 99 18.20 -18.43 -17.68
N ASN A 100 19.12 -17.62 -17.15
CA ASN A 100 20.51 -18.01 -16.88
C ASN A 100 20.70 -18.59 -15.47
N PHE A 101 19.97 -18.09 -14.47
CA PHE A 101 20.09 -18.42 -13.05
C PHE A 101 18.83 -19.01 -12.47
N LEU A 102 17.67 -18.34 -12.65
CA LEU A 102 16.43 -18.66 -11.95
C LEU A 102 15.76 -19.93 -12.45
N GLY A 103 16.07 -20.39 -13.64
CA GLY A 103 15.51 -21.64 -14.21
C GLY A 103 16.20 -22.93 -13.76
N LYS A 104 17.17 -22.88 -12.84
CA LYS A 104 18.04 -24.03 -12.49
C LYS A 104 17.58 -24.82 -11.26
N SER A 105 16.75 -24.25 -10.38
CA SER A 105 16.22 -24.95 -9.22
C SER A 105 14.82 -24.45 -8.86
N ASP A 106 13.98 -25.36 -8.38
CA ASP A 106 12.62 -25.06 -7.91
C ASP A 106 12.61 -24.35 -6.54
N GLU A 107 13.75 -24.25 -5.88
CA GLU A 107 13.93 -23.66 -4.55
C GLU A 107 13.76 -22.12 -4.53
N ASN A 108 13.72 -21.48 -5.70
CA ASN A 108 13.69 -20.03 -5.82
C ASN A 108 12.28 -19.42 -5.86
N ILE A 109 11.20 -20.20 -5.86
CA ILE A 109 9.83 -19.71 -6.06
C ILE A 109 9.42 -18.70 -4.99
N GLU A 110 9.70 -19.01 -3.72
CA GLU A 110 9.37 -18.12 -2.60
C GLU A 110 10.18 -16.83 -2.66
N LEU A 111 11.47 -16.93 -2.97
CA LEU A 111 12.34 -15.76 -3.15
C LEU A 111 11.87 -14.86 -4.29
N ILE A 112 11.50 -15.46 -5.44
CA ILE A 112 10.97 -14.74 -6.60
C ILE A 112 9.62 -14.10 -6.25
N SER A 113 8.73 -14.81 -5.55
CA SER A 113 7.45 -14.29 -5.09
C SER A 113 7.62 -13.08 -4.17
N THR A 114 8.56 -13.16 -3.23
CA THR A 114 8.92 -12.06 -2.34
C THR A 114 9.46 -10.87 -3.14
N GLN A 115 10.36 -11.10 -4.09
CA GLN A 115 10.94 -10.04 -4.90
C GLN A 115 9.89 -9.33 -5.78
N ILE A 116 8.95 -10.07 -6.37
CA ILE A 116 7.82 -9.50 -7.12
C ILE A 116 6.97 -8.62 -6.18
N THR A 117 6.71 -9.09 -4.96
CA THR A 117 5.98 -8.33 -3.94
C THR A 117 6.68 -7.02 -3.62
N GLU A 118 7.99 -7.04 -3.43
CA GLU A 118 8.77 -5.82 -3.15
C GLU A 118 8.77 -4.86 -4.35
N PHE A 119 8.91 -5.37 -5.58
CA PHE A 119 8.80 -4.52 -6.78
C PHE A 119 7.46 -3.78 -6.82
N LYS A 120 6.35 -4.47 -6.55
CA LYS A 120 5.01 -3.86 -6.53
C LYS A 120 4.86 -2.82 -5.42
N LYS A 121 5.26 -3.14 -4.19
CA LYS A 121 5.18 -2.22 -3.04
C LYS A 121 5.97 -0.94 -3.25
N HIS A 122 7.12 -1.05 -3.91
CA HIS A 122 7.99 0.09 -4.21
C HIS A 122 7.69 0.76 -5.56
N GLY A 123 6.69 0.28 -6.30
CA GLY A 123 6.31 0.83 -7.60
C GLY A 123 7.41 0.69 -8.66
N VAL A 124 8.21 -0.39 -8.58
CA VAL A 124 9.27 -0.67 -9.56
C VAL A 124 8.63 -1.14 -10.85
N SER A 125 8.81 -0.38 -11.93
CA SER A 125 8.34 -0.72 -13.28
C SER A 125 9.38 -1.53 -14.05
N LEU A 126 8.99 -2.07 -15.22
CA LEU A 126 9.92 -2.75 -16.12
C LEU A 126 11.00 -1.79 -16.66
N GLU A 127 10.64 -0.52 -16.87
CA GLU A 127 11.58 0.54 -17.29
C GLU A 127 12.60 0.82 -16.18
N ASN A 128 12.19 0.88 -14.92
CA ASN A 128 13.13 1.04 -13.81
C ASN A 128 14.12 -0.15 -13.73
N LEU A 129 13.65 -1.37 -13.98
CA LEU A 129 14.53 -2.54 -14.04
C LEU A 129 15.54 -2.43 -15.18
N ASP A 130 15.15 -1.89 -16.35
CA ASP A 130 16.07 -1.64 -17.46
C ASP A 130 17.16 -0.65 -17.09
N GLU A 131 16.80 0.49 -16.49
CA GLU A 131 17.76 1.49 -16.02
C GLU A 131 18.76 0.90 -15.01
N MET A 132 18.25 0.10 -14.05
CA MET A 132 19.09 -0.58 -13.06
C MET A 132 20.05 -1.58 -13.72
N ILE A 133 19.57 -2.36 -14.70
CA ILE A 133 20.39 -3.32 -15.46
C ILE A 133 21.49 -2.59 -16.24
N GLU A 134 21.16 -1.50 -16.91
CA GLU A 134 22.13 -0.72 -17.69
C GLU A 134 23.20 -0.07 -16.81
N SER A 135 22.81 0.50 -15.68
CA SER A 135 23.71 1.19 -14.74
C SER A 135 24.62 0.25 -13.95
N SER A 136 24.24 -1.01 -13.77
CA SER A 136 25.04 -1.99 -13.02
C SER A 136 26.35 -2.29 -13.73
N LYS A 137 27.47 -2.36 -13.00
CA LYS A 137 28.78 -2.77 -13.50
C LYS A 137 29.06 -4.28 -13.33
N ASP A 138 28.28 -4.93 -12.46
CA ASP A 138 28.42 -6.35 -12.16
C ASP A 138 27.67 -7.20 -13.19
N LYS A 139 28.39 -7.99 -13.97
CA LYS A 139 27.80 -8.87 -14.99
C LYS A 139 26.91 -9.97 -14.39
N TYR A 140 27.24 -10.46 -13.20
CA TYR A 140 26.45 -11.48 -12.51
C TYR A 140 25.11 -10.90 -12.07
N LEU A 141 25.14 -9.72 -11.43
CA LEU A 141 23.94 -8.99 -11.03
C LEU A 141 23.07 -8.64 -12.23
N LYS A 142 23.66 -8.14 -13.33
CA LYS A 142 22.92 -7.89 -14.57
C LYS A 142 22.16 -9.10 -15.06
N SER A 143 22.82 -10.24 -15.12
CA SER A 143 22.19 -11.48 -15.60
C SER A 143 21.03 -11.91 -14.69
N LYS A 144 21.20 -11.81 -13.36
CA LYS A 144 20.15 -12.12 -12.38
C LYS A 144 18.96 -11.15 -12.50
N MET A 145 19.22 -9.86 -12.68
CA MET A 145 18.18 -8.85 -12.87
C MET A 145 17.42 -9.04 -14.18
N ASN A 146 18.11 -9.44 -15.27
CA ASN A 146 17.43 -9.80 -16.51
C ASN A 146 16.48 -10.98 -16.34
N ASP A 147 16.89 -12.02 -15.65
CA ASP A 147 16.01 -13.16 -15.35
C ASP A 147 14.79 -12.70 -14.54
N MET A 148 14.99 -11.89 -13.50
CA MET A 148 13.88 -11.33 -12.71
C MET A 148 12.94 -10.47 -13.56
N LYS A 149 13.47 -9.66 -14.48
CA LYS A 149 12.66 -8.86 -15.40
C LYS A 149 11.78 -9.75 -16.29
N ILE A 150 12.35 -10.83 -16.86
CA ILE A 150 11.59 -11.80 -17.68
C ILE A 150 10.45 -12.39 -16.86
N VAL A 151 10.74 -12.90 -15.66
CA VAL A 151 9.73 -13.52 -14.78
C VAL A 151 8.66 -12.52 -14.38
N PHE A 152 9.04 -11.31 -13.98
CA PHE A 152 8.11 -10.26 -13.58
C PHE A 152 7.20 -9.84 -14.74
N SER A 153 7.74 -9.61 -15.94
CA SER A 153 6.94 -9.28 -17.13
C SER A 153 5.93 -10.38 -17.46
N LYS A 154 6.35 -11.65 -17.45
CA LYS A 154 5.44 -12.77 -17.71
C LYS A 154 4.38 -12.97 -16.63
N PHE A 155 4.73 -12.67 -15.38
CA PHE A 155 3.78 -12.69 -14.27
C PHE A 155 2.69 -11.62 -14.48
N GLU A 156 3.08 -10.37 -14.75
CA GLU A 156 2.14 -9.27 -15.02
C GLU A 156 1.24 -9.57 -16.23
N GLU A 157 1.78 -10.04 -17.35
CA GLU A 157 1.01 -10.45 -18.52
C GLU A 157 -0.05 -11.51 -18.16
N THR A 158 0.31 -12.48 -17.31
CA THR A 158 -0.57 -13.60 -16.95
C THR A 158 -1.71 -13.15 -16.04
N ILE A 159 -1.46 -12.25 -15.08
CA ILE A 159 -2.47 -11.82 -14.11
C ILE A 159 -3.37 -10.71 -14.65
N GLN A 160 -2.88 -9.87 -15.56
CA GLN A 160 -3.50 -8.62 -16.00
C GLN A 160 -5.00 -8.70 -16.27
N ASN A 161 -5.48 -9.79 -16.88
CA ASN A 161 -6.87 -9.93 -17.30
C ASN A 161 -7.72 -10.87 -16.45
N LYS A 162 -7.12 -11.64 -15.55
CA LYS A 162 -7.80 -12.74 -14.84
C LYS A 162 -7.80 -12.60 -13.32
N TYR A 163 -6.73 -12.05 -12.79
CA TYR A 163 -6.49 -12.06 -11.35
C TYR A 163 -6.17 -10.65 -10.82
N ILE A 164 -6.39 -10.45 -9.53
CA ILE A 164 -5.85 -9.34 -8.76
C ILE A 164 -4.83 -9.93 -7.78
N ASP A 165 -3.56 -9.54 -7.90
CA ASP A 165 -2.57 -9.79 -6.87
C ASP A 165 -2.88 -8.85 -5.68
N GLU A 166 -2.79 -9.36 -4.45
CA GLU A 166 -3.01 -8.56 -3.25
C GLU A 166 -2.14 -7.29 -3.21
N ASN A 167 -0.96 -7.34 -3.82
CA ASN A 167 -0.04 -6.20 -3.89
C ASN A 167 -0.44 -5.14 -4.94
N ASP A 168 -1.43 -5.42 -5.80
CA ASP A 168 -1.97 -4.46 -6.78
C ASP A 168 -3.18 -3.69 -6.23
N VAL A 169 -3.76 -4.15 -5.14
CA VAL A 169 -4.99 -3.59 -4.57
C VAL A 169 -4.85 -2.09 -4.31
N LEU A 170 -3.72 -1.65 -3.75
CA LEU A 170 -3.47 -0.24 -3.46
C LEU A 170 -3.17 0.58 -4.73
N THR A 171 -2.53 -0.01 -5.73
CA THR A 171 -2.33 0.64 -7.04
C THR A 171 -3.67 0.86 -7.76
N ILE A 172 -4.55 -0.15 -7.70
CA ILE A 172 -5.92 -0.03 -8.24
C ILE A 172 -6.69 1.04 -7.50
N LEU A 173 -6.61 1.08 -6.16
CA LEU A 173 -7.21 2.14 -5.35
C LEU A 173 -6.75 3.53 -5.79
N ALA A 174 -5.44 3.73 -5.91
CA ALA A 174 -4.89 5.03 -6.33
C ALA A 174 -5.45 5.48 -7.68
N ASN A 175 -5.52 4.58 -8.67
CA ASN A 175 -6.08 4.88 -9.99
C ASN A 175 -7.58 5.19 -9.92
N GLN A 176 -8.35 4.42 -9.15
CA GLN A 176 -9.80 4.66 -8.99
C GLN A 176 -10.09 5.97 -8.27
N LEU A 177 -9.28 6.35 -7.28
CA LEU A 177 -9.44 7.62 -6.58
C LEU A 177 -9.26 8.83 -7.50
N LEU A 178 -8.46 8.73 -8.56
CA LEU A 178 -8.30 9.80 -9.55
C LEU A 178 -9.55 9.99 -10.41
N GLU A 179 -10.40 8.99 -10.51
CA GLU A 179 -11.62 9.00 -11.35
C GLU A 179 -12.90 9.20 -10.53
N THR A 180 -12.80 9.36 -9.20
CA THR A 180 -13.96 9.42 -8.30
C THR A 180 -13.84 10.55 -7.28
N ASN A 181 -14.97 10.96 -6.71
CA ASN A 181 -15.05 12.00 -5.68
C ASN A 181 -15.56 11.42 -4.33
N ILE A 182 -15.35 10.11 -4.08
CA ILE A 182 -15.93 9.42 -2.91
C ILE A 182 -15.52 10.07 -1.58
N PHE A 183 -14.28 10.57 -1.49
CA PHE A 183 -13.78 11.24 -0.28
C PHE A 183 -13.84 12.77 -0.35
N GLU A 184 -14.53 13.33 -1.35
CA GLU A 184 -14.81 14.75 -1.39
C GLU A 184 -15.67 15.15 -0.18
N ASN A 185 -15.42 16.34 0.37
CA ASN A 185 -16.13 16.86 1.54
C ASN A 185 -16.05 15.96 2.80
N THR A 186 -14.99 15.20 2.98
CA THR A 186 -14.74 14.35 4.14
C THR A 186 -13.60 14.87 5.00
N LEU A 187 -13.52 14.38 6.24
CA LEU A 187 -12.39 14.58 7.15
C LEU A 187 -11.64 13.25 7.28
N ILE A 188 -10.35 13.27 7.01
CA ILE A 188 -9.51 12.07 7.06
C ILE A 188 -8.45 12.23 8.14
N TYR A 189 -8.33 11.23 8.99
CA TYR A 189 -7.34 11.14 10.04
C TYR A 189 -6.48 9.90 9.80
N ILE A 190 -5.15 10.04 9.83
CA ILE A 190 -4.20 8.94 9.63
C ILE A 190 -3.37 8.81 10.90
N ASP A 191 -3.41 7.63 11.53
CA ASP A 191 -2.75 7.39 12.83
C ASP A 191 -2.09 6.01 12.90
N GLU A 192 -1.13 5.88 13.83
CA GLU A 192 -0.42 4.63 14.17
C GLU A 192 0.51 4.07 13.07
N PHE A 193 0.83 4.86 12.03
CA PHE A 193 1.83 4.47 11.04
C PHE A 193 3.23 4.84 11.50
N VAL A 194 4.16 3.92 11.32
CA VAL A 194 5.61 4.15 11.50
C VAL A 194 6.23 4.76 10.24
N GLY A 195 5.72 4.36 9.08
CA GLY A 195 6.12 4.84 7.76
C GLY A 195 5.10 4.42 6.73
N PHE A 196 5.25 4.86 5.49
CA PHE A 196 4.35 4.56 4.39
C PHE A 196 5.09 3.91 3.24
N THR A 197 4.51 2.88 2.65
CA THR A 197 4.95 2.35 1.36
C THR A 197 4.73 3.40 0.27
N LYS A 198 5.38 3.22 -0.88
CA LYS A 198 5.18 4.11 -2.03
C LYS A 198 3.71 4.18 -2.46
N GLN A 199 3.03 3.05 -2.47
CA GLN A 199 1.61 2.96 -2.83
C GLN A 199 0.72 3.73 -1.83
N GLU A 200 0.94 3.57 -0.52
CA GLU A 200 0.22 4.30 0.53
C GLU A 200 0.47 5.81 0.44
N TYR A 201 1.73 6.20 0.18
CA TYR A 201 2.09 7.59 0.00
C TYR A 201 1.39 8.24 -1.20
N ASP A 202 1.31 7.53 -2.32
CA ASP A 202 0.59 8.03 -3.51
C ASP A 202 -0.91 8.18 -3.25
N ILE A 203 -1.54 7.25 -2.52
CA ILE A 203 -2.93 7.37 -2.07
C ILE A 203 -3.10 8.60 -1.17
N ILE A 204 -2.22 8.80 -0.18
CA ILE A 204 -2.27 9.96 0.72
C ILE A 204 -2.20 11.26 -0.08
N LYS A 205 -1.34 11.37 -1.08
CA LYS A 205 -1.26 12.55 -1.96
C LYS A 205 -2.58 12.86 -2.67
N ILE A 206 -3.27 11.82 -3.14
CA ILE A 206 -4.58 11.99 -3.78
C ILE A 206 -5.60 12.46 -2.75
N LEU A 207 -5.65 11.85 -1.57
CA LEU A 207 -6.57 12.21 -0.50
C LEU A 207 -6.35 13.66 0.00
N LEU A 208 -5.10 14.13 0.06
CA LEU A 208 -4.77 15.52 0.42
C LEU A 208 -5.40 16.56 -0.54
N ASN A 209 -5.57 16.19 -1.81
CA ASN A 209 -6.18 17.06 -2.81
C ASN A 209 -7.72 16.90 -2.88
N MET A 210 -8.25 15.80 -2.41
CA MET A 210 -9.67 15.44 -2.53
C MET A 210 -10.48 15.79 -1.28
N ALA A 211 -9.97 15.45 -0.10
CA ALA A 211 -10.68 15.61 1.17
C ALA A 211 -10.70 17.07 1.63
N SER A 212 -11.70 17.45 2.43
CA SER A 212 -11.75 18.78 3.02
C SER A 212 -10.61 19.04 4.01
N GLN A 213 -10.19 17.99 4.72
CA GLN A 213 -9.07 18.03 5.65
C GLN A 213 -8.45 16.65 5.76
N VAL A 214 -7.12 16.60 5.77
CA VAL A 214 -6.36 15.39 6.14
C VAL A 214 -5.44 15.74 7.31
N THR A 215 -5.57 15.00 8.40
CA THR A 215 -4.73 15.12 9.59
C THR A 215 -3.90 13.86 9.74
N ILE A 216 -2.57 14.00 9.77
CA ILE A 216 -1.65 12.86 9.89
C ILE A 216 -0.92 12.97 11.21
N ASN A 217 -0.97 11.92 12.02
CA ASN A 217 -0.15 11.77 13.22
C ASN A 217 1.19 11.12 12.86
N VAL A 218 2.28 11.82 13.18
CA VAL A 218 3.64 11.35 12.90
C VAL A 218 4.43 11.22 14.21
N CYS A 219 5.09 10.08 14.37
CA CYS A 219 5.96 9.84 15.51
C CYS A 219 7.38 10.32 15.18
N THR A 220 7.70 11.58 15.50
CA THR A 220 9.01 12.18 15.27
C THR A 220 9.30 13.26 16.30
N ASP A 221 10.56 13.57 16.49
CA ASP A 221 11.02 14.62 17.39
C ASP A 221 10.94 16.01 16.75
N SER A 222 11.12 16.11 15.44
CA SER A 222 11.04 17.37 14.68
C SER A 222 10.54 17.10 13.26
N LEU A 223 10.07 18.17 12.59
CA LEU A 223 9.74 18.17 11.16
C LEU A 223 10.82 18.85 10.33
N GLU A 224 11.98 19.14 10.89
CA GLU A 224 13.09 19.72 10.15
C GLU A 224 13.69 18.64 9.23
N GLU A 225 13.98 19.01 7.99
CA GLU A 225 14.72 18.15 7.08
C GLU A 225 16.09 17.85 7.67
N SER A 226 16.36 16.59 8.01
CA SER A 226 17.71 16.19 8.37
C SER A 226 18.51 16.10 7.07
N ASN A 227 19.61 16.84 6.98
CA ASN A 227 20.60 16.72 5.89
C ASN A 227 21.42 15.42 5.96
N SER A 228 21.03 14.47 6.80
CA SER A 228 21.62 13.12 6.79
C SER A 228 20.97 12.30 5.67
N PRO A 229 21.76 11.61 4.84
CA PRO A 229 21.19 10.68 3.89
C PRO A 229 20.35 9.66 4.66
N ASP A 230 19.12 9.45 4.21
CA ASP A 230 18.16 8.49 4.79
C ASP A 230 18.75 7.08 4.78
N THR A 231 19.47 6.73 5.84
CA THR A 231 19.98 5.37 6.07
C THR A 231 19.08 4.56 7.00
N ASP A 232 18.01 5.15 7.57
CA ASP A 232 17.28 4.55 8.69
C ASP A 232 15.80 4.24 8.41
N ILE A 233 15.38 4.13 7.14
CA ILE A 233 13.99 3.79 6.80
C ILE A 233 13.82 2.30 6.41
N PHE A 234 14.70 1.44 6.84
CA PHE A 234 14.55 -0.01 6.64
C PHE A 234 14.60 -0.75 7.98
N TYR A 235 13.44 -0.84 8.63
CA TYR A 235 13.13 -1.89 9.58
C TYR A 235 11.72 -2.40 9.31
#